data_d9f0871969117583025a22a916d6755b
#
_entry.id   d9f0871969117583025a22a916d6755b
#
_cell.length_a   1.000
_cell.length_b   1.000
_cell.length_c   1.000
_cell.angle_alpha   90.00
_cell.angle_beta   90.00
_cell.angle_gamma   90.00
#
_symmetry.space_group_name_H-M   'P 1'
#
loop_
_entity.id
_entity.type
_entity.pdbx_description
1 polymer ?
#
loop_
_entity_poly.entity_id
_entity_poly.type
_entity_poly.pdbx_seq_one_letter_code
_entity_poly.pdbx_strand_id
1 'polypeptide(L)'
;VDLAKHFGVTGPTVNSIIRRLVRDGLVVSKPYRSIFLTDKGQILADYCKKRHEIVYDFLIKIGVNSDTAKNDAEGIEHHVSAETLSVFEKYNK
;
A
#
# COMPACT_ATOMS: atom_id res chain seq x y z
N VAL A 1 -7.87 8.76 -8.94
CA VAL A 1 -6.77 8.99 -7.98
C VAL A 1 -5.55 9.49 -8.72
N ASP A 2 -4.96 10.56 -8.24
CA ASP A 2 -3.69 11.06 -8.76
C ASP A 2 -2.56 10.22 -8.16
N LEU A 3 -2.03 9.31 -8.95
CA LEU A 3 -1.01 8.37 -8.49
C LEU A 3 0.32 9.04 -8.15
N ALA A 4 0.68 10.16 -8.83
CA ALA A 4 1.89 10.90 -8.49
C ALA A 4 1.80 11.45 -7.07
N LYS A 5 0.66 12.03 -6.74
CA LYS A 5 0.39 12.59 -5.42
C LYS A 5 0.29 11.49 -4.36
N HIS A 6 -0.35 10.38 -4.73
CA HIS A 6 -0.55 9.25 -3.83
C HIS A 6 0.77 8.60 -3.41
N PHE A 7 1.70 8.42 -4.35
CA PHE A 7 3.00 7.81 -4.07
C PHE A 7 4.08 8.81 -3.66
N GLY A 8 3.82 10.12 -3.81
CA GLY A 8 4.79 11.15 -3.45
C GLY A 8 6.06 11.13 -4.29
N VAL A 9 5.94 10.78 -5.58
CA VAL A 9 7.09 10.66 -6.49
C VAL A 9 6.99 11.64 -7.65
N THR A 10 8.11 11.87 -8.34
CA THR A 10 8.17 12.78 -9.48
C THR A 10 7.48 12.19 -10.72
N GLY A 11 7.13 13.03 -11.70
CA GLY A 11 6.46 12.63 -12.92
C GLY A 11 7.14 11.48 -13.69
N PRO A 12 8.46 11.54 -13.97
CA PRO A 12 9.15 10.44 -14.66
C PRO A 12 9.06 9.10 -13.93
N THR A 13 9.19 9.12 -12.60
CA THR A 13 9.08 7.92 -11.78
C THR A 13 7.65 7.38 -11.81
N VAL A 14 6.64 8.28 -11.75
CA VAL A 14 5.23 7.89 -11.85
C VAL A 14 4.96 7.21 -13.19
N ASN A 15 5.45 7.77 -14.30
CA ASN A 15 5.23 7.18 -15.62
C ASN A 15 5.77 5.76 -15.71
N SER A 16 6.93 5.51 -15.11
CA SER A 16 7.54 4.18 -15.06
C SER A 16 6.67 3.19 -14.26
N ILE A 17 6.19 3.63 -13.11
CA ILE A 17 5.31 2.84 -12.24
C ILE A 17 3.99 2.53 -12.96
N ILE A 18 3.39 3.54 -13.60
CA ILE A 18 2.12 3.40 -14.31
C ILE A 18 2.24 2.38 -15.45
N ARG A 19 3.31 2.43 -16.25
CA ARG A 19 3.52 1.46 -17.33
C ARG A 19 3.57 0.04 -16.81
N ARG A 20 4.23 -0.16 -15.68
CA ARG A 20 4.30 -1.48 -15.04
C ARG A 20 2.92 -1.93 -14.56
N LEU A 21 2.17 -1.04 -13.92
CA LEU A 21 0.83 -1.35 -13.42
C LEU A 21 -0.15 -1.66 -14.54
N VAL A 22 -0.05 -0.94 -15.67
CA VAL A 22 -0.88 -1.23 -16.86
C VAL A 22 -0.53 -2.61 -17.42
N ARG A 23 0.77 -2.92 -17.53
CA ARG A 23 1.23 -4.21 -18.03
C ARG A 23 0.71 -5.37 -17.16
N ASP A 24 0.67 -5.15 -15.84
CA ASP A 24 0.22 -6.17 -14.89
C ASP A 24 -1.31 -6.20 -14.74
N GLY A 25 -2.03 -5.34 -15.45
CA GLY A 25 -3.49 -5.32 -15.43
C GLY A 25 -4.11 -4.71 -14.19
N LEU A 26 -3.36 -3.88 -13.46
CA LEU A 26 -3.82 -3.29 -12.20
C LEU A 26 -4.46 -1.92 -12.38
N VAL A 27 -4.11 -1.20 -13.44
CA VAL A 27 -4.70 0.11 -13.75
C VAL A 27 -5.04 0.20 -15.23
N VAL A 28 -5.92 1.15 -15.56
CA VAL A 28 -6.26 1.51 -16.94
C VAL A 28 -5.82 2.95 -17.16
N SER A 29 -5.04 3.19 -18.23
CA SER A 29 -4.62 4.52 -18.63
C SER A 29 -5.34 4.89 -19.91
N LYS A 30 -6.05 6.02 -19.91
CA LYS A 30 -6.78 6.53 -21.10
C LYS A 30 -6.20 7.88 -21.48
N PRO A 31 -6.09 8.17 -22.81
CA PRO A 31 -5.62 9.48 -23.27
C PRO A 31 -6.48 10.60 -22.66
N TYR A 32 -5.83 11.66 -22.23
CA TYR A 32 -6.48 12.86 -21.67
C TYR A 32 -7.34 12.63 -20.45
N ARG A 33 -7.19 11.48 -19.75
CA ARG A 33 -7.98 11.16 -18.58
C ARG A 33 -7.10 10.67 -17.43
N SER A 34 -7.70 10.69 -16.24
CA SER A 34 -7.07 10.12 -15.06
C SER A 34 -6.86 8.62 -15.22
N ILE A 35 -5.93 8.09 -14.46
CA ILE A 35 -5.66 6.65 -14.42
C ILE A 35 -6.57 6.03 -13.37
N PHE A 36 -7.22 4.94 -13.74
CA PHE A 36 -8.17 4.24 -12.87
C PHE A 36 -7.66 2.84 -12.54
N LEU A 37 -7.89 2.41 -11.30
CA LEU A 37 -7.61 1.04 -10.91
C LEU A 37 -8.61 0.10 -11.57
N THR A 38 -8.12 -1.05 -12.02
CA THR A 38 -8.99 -2.17 -12.41
C THR A 38 -9.52 -2.83 -11.14
N ASP A 39 -10.50 -3.74 -11.26
CA ASP A 39 -10.99 -4.51 -10.12
C ASP A 39 -9.84 -5.26 -9.44
N LYS A 40 -8.96 -5.87 -10.23
CA LYS A 40 -7.76 -6.55 -9.73
C LYS A 40 -6.84 -5.58 -8.98
N GLY A 41 -6.65 -4.38 -9.52
CA GLY A 41 -5.84 -3.34 -8.89
C GLY A 41 -6.45 -2.85 -7.58
N GLN A 42 -7.77 -2.72 -7.52
CA GLN A 42 -8.47 -2.31 -6.31
C GLN A 42 -8.34 -3.37 -5.20
N ILE A 43 -8.49 -4.64 -5.56
CA ILE A 43 -8.33 -5.73 -4.60
C ILE A 43 -6.92 -5.73 -4.02
N LEU A 44 -5.90 -5.54 -4.87
CA LEU A 44 -4.51 -5.48 -4.42
C LEU A 44 -4.27 -4.26 -3.52
N ALA A 45 -4.82 -3.09 -3.90
CA ALA A 45 -4.67 -1.87 -3.10
C ALA A 45 -5.30 -2.04 -1.72
N ASP A 46 -6.50 -2.63 -1.65
CA ASP A 46 -7.18 -2.89 -0.39
C ASP A 46 -6.39 -3.87 0.48
N TYR A 47 -5.81 -4.90 -0.13
CA TYR A 47 -4.95 -5.86 0.57
C TYR A 47 -3.72 -5.17 1.17
N CYS A 48 -3.04 -4.32 0.39
CA CYS A 48 -1.87 -3.59 0.87
C CYS A 48 -2.23 -2.63 2.00
N LYS A 49 -3.36 -1.95 1.87
CA LYS A 49 -3.85 -1.04 2.92
C LYS A 49 -4.12 -1.81 4.21
N LYS A 50 -4.74 -2.97 4.11
CA LYS A 50 -5.02 -3.80 5.28
C LYS A 50 -3.74 -4.29 5.95
N ARG A 51 -2.74 -4.70 5.17
CA ARG A 51 -1.43 -5.10 5.71
C ARG A 51 -0.81 -3.96 6.51
N HIS A 52 -0.82 -2.75 5.95
CA HIS A 52 -0.28 -1.57 6.63
C HIS A 52 -1.01 -1.31 7.95
N GLU A 53 -2.34 -1.35 7.93
CA GLU A 53 -3.15 -1.13 9.12
C GLU A 53 -2.86 -2.14 10.22
N ILE A 54 -2.71 -3.42 9.86
CA ILE A 54 -2.41 -4.49 10.82
C ILE A 54 -1.07 -4.22 11.52
N VAL A 55 -0.04 -3.90 10.75
CA VAL A 55 1.29 -3.63 11.31
C VAL A 55 1.27 -2.37 12.17
N TYR A 56 0.66 -1.30 11.65
CA TYR A 56 0.55 -0.03 12.38
C TYR A 56 -0.18 -0.23 13.71
N ASP A 57 -1.34 -0.87 13.69
CA ASP A 57 -2.14 -1.09 14.91
C ASP A 57 -1.39 -1.93 15.92
N PHE A 58 -0.66 -2.94 15.46
CA PHE A 58 0.16 -3.78 16.32
C PHE A 58 1.25 -2.95 17.02
N LEU A 59 1.97 -2.10 16.27
CA LEU A 59 3.02 -1.26 16.83
C LEU A 59 2.46 -0.27 17.88
N ILE A 60 1.31 0.33 17.58
CA ILE A 60 0.64 1.21 18.55
C ILE A 60 0.28 0.43 19.82
N LYS A 61 -0.25 -0.77 19.66
CA LYS A 61 -0.70 -1.59 20.79
C LYS A 61 0.45 -1.97 21.73
N ILE A 62 1.63 -2.22 21.19
CA ILE A 62 2.80 -2.56 22.02
C ILE A 62 3.53 -1.33 22.56
N GLY A 63 3.05 -0.12 22.26
CA GLY A 63 3.55 1.10 22.85
C GLY A 63 4.45 1.98 21.98
N VAL A 64 4.51 1.71 20.67
CA VAL A 64 5.29 2.54 19.76
C VAL A 64 4.55 3.85 19.49
N ASN A 65 5.27 4.96 19.46
CA ASN A 65 4.73 6.28 19.14
C ASN A 65 4.11 6.26 17.75
N SER A 66 3.01 7.01 17.55
CA SER A 66 2.25 7.01 16.30
C SER A 66 3.08 7.39 15.07
N ASP A 67 3.94 8.41 15.16
CA ASP A 67 4.77 8.81 14.03
C ASP A 67 5.81 7.75 13.70
N THR A 68 6.43 7.16 14.72
CA THR A 68 7.39 6.07 14.55
C THR A 68 6.70 4.84 14.00
N ALA A 69 5.53 4.50 14.53
CA ALA A 69 4.76 3.34 14.06
C ALA A 69 4.38 3.47 12.59
N LYS A 70 4.00 4.67 12.15
CA LYS A 70 3.65 4.92 10.76
C LYS A 70 4.83 4.69 9.83
N ASN A 71 6.01 5.21 10.20
CA ASN A 71 7.22 5.04 9.40
C ASN A 71 7.69 3.58 9.39
N ASP A 72 7.70 2.94 10.54
CA ASP A 72 8.16 1.56 10.65
C ASP A 72 7.22 0.59 9.95
N ALA A 73 5.90 0.84 10.02
CA ALA A 73 4.92 0.00 9.34
C ALA A 73 5.13 -0.02 7.83
N GLU A 74 5.51 1.10 7.23
CA GLU A 74 5.79 1.17 5.78
C GLU A 74 6.93 0.23 5.38
N GLY A 75 7.91 0.04 6.24
CA GLY A 75 9.01 -0.90 5.99
C GLY A 75 8.63 -2.34 6.33
N ILE A 76 8.09 -2.55 7.53
CA ILE A 76 7.79 -3.87 8.05
C ILE A 76 6.77 -4.62 7.19
N GLU A 77 5.73 -3.93 6.69
CA GLU A 77 4.67 -4.57 5.90
C GLU A 77 5.18 -5.30 4.66
N HIS A 78 6.34 -4.89 4.14
CA HIS A 78 6.94 -5.52 2.96
C HIS A 78 7.75 -6.77 3.28
N HIS A 79 8.02 -7.02 4.54
CA HIS A 79 8.93 -8.09 4.96
C HIS A 79 8.28 -9.16 5.83
N VAL A 80 7.05 -8.94 6.30
CA VAL A 80 6.36 -9.91 7.13
C VAL A 80 5.61 -10.93 6.27
N SER A 81 5.62 -12.17 6.73
CA SER A 81 4.85 -13.23 6.10
C SER A 81 3.37 -13.13 6.45
N ALA A 82 2.53 -13.86 5.72
CA ALA A 82 1.11 -13.95 6.02
C ALA A 82 0.87 -14.52 7.42
N GLU A 83 1.69 -15.46 7.84
CA GLU A 83 1.61 -16.04 9.19
C GLU A 83 1.86 -14.98 10.26
N THR A 84 2.91 -14.19 10.11
CA THR A 84 3.24 -13.12 11.06
C THR A 84 2.14 -12.06 11.10
N LEU A 85 1.61 -11.66 9.95
CA LEU A 85 0.49 -10.72 9.89
C LEU A 85 -0.73 -11.26 10.61
N SER A 86 -1.03 -12.54 10.45
CA SER A 86 -2.16 -13.18 11.12
C SER A 86 -2.01 -13.12 12.64
N VAL A 87 -0.81 -13.34 13.15
CA VAL A 87 -0.52 -13.23 14.59
C VAL A 87 -0.68 -11.79 15.06
N PHE A 88 -0.16 -10.82 14.31
CA PHE A 88 -0.33 -9.39 14.64
C PHE A 88 -1.80 -9.02 14.71
N GLU A 89 -2.60 -9.47 13.74
CA GLU A 89 -4.04 -9.19 13.71
C GLU A 89 -4.74 -9.76 14.92
N LYS A 90 -4.42 -10.99 15.30
CA LYS A 90 -4.98 -11.61 16.50
C LYS A 90 -4.61 -10.85 17.76
N TYR A 91 -3.39 -10.37 17.85
CA TYR A 91 -2.93 -9.60 18.99
C TYR A 91 -3.66 -8.26 19.10
N ASN A 92 -4.00 -7.65 17.95
CA ASN A 92 -4.72 -6.37 17.91
C ASN A 92 -6.16 -6.47 18.41
N LYS A 93 -6.73 -7.63 18.39
CA LYS A 93 -8.08 -7.90 18.92
C LYS A 93 -7.98 -8.15 20.43
#